data_ee3c525300b7adef7a1ed3c678ef53d4
#
_entry.id   ee3c525300b7adef7a1ed3c678ef53d4
#
_cell.length_a   1.000
_cell.length_b   1.000
_cell.length_c   1.000
_cell.angle_alpha   90.00
_cell.angle_beta   90.00
_cell.angle_gamma   90.00
#
_symmetry.space_group_name_H-M   'P 1'
#
loop_
_entity.id
_entity.type
_entity.pdbx_description
1 polymer ?
#
loop_
_entity_poly.entity_id
_entity_poly.type
_entity_poly.pdbx_seq_one_letter_code
_entity_poly.pdbx_strand_id
1 'polypeptide(L)'
;MKTELLKEKYIKYELTQDDVFKHQHYIIITRSGIEKIAAIENIGIHFEIVKCETNFAAVKAIGDNGEISIETFGSALKGESYKDGNTNTWYCLEMAEKGAMSRVVLKLTGFYELGVFGEDEAEDFKKNNN
;
A
#
# COMPACT_ATOMS: atom_id res chain seq x y z
N MET A 1 -5.50 1.72 23.54
CA MET A 1 -5.86 0.46 22.85
C MET A 1 -5.25 0.42 21.45
N LYS A 2 -5.62 1.34 20.59
CA LYS A 2 -5.08 1.40 19.21
C LYS A 2 -3.56 1.56 19.20
N THR A 3 -3.02 2.45 20.03
CA THR A 3 -1.59 2.69 20.11
C THR A 3 -0.82 1.45 20.58
N GLU A 4 -1.40 0.72 21.52
CA GLU A 4 -0.77 -0.51 22.03
C GLU A 4 -0.74 -1.59 20.97
N LEU A 5 -1.84 -1.75 20.20
CA LEU A 5 -1.91 -2.71 19.11
C LEU A 5 -0.88 -2.39 18.02
N LEU A 6 -0.69 -1.11 17.73
CA LEU A 6 0.31 -0.68 16.75
C LEU A 6 1.71 -1.00 17.22
N LYS A 7 2.02 -0.75 18.50
CA LYS A 7 3.34 -1.06 19.06
C LYS A 7 3.64 -2.54 18.97
N GLU A 8 2.65 -3.39 19.29
CA GLU A 8 2.81 -4.83 19.20
C GLU A 8 3.13 -5.26 17.76
N LYS A 9 2.44 -4.66 16.80
CA LYS A 9 2.68 -4.95 15.38
C LYS A 9 4.05 -4.48 14.92
N TYR A 10 4.49 -3.31 15.37
CA TYR A 10 5.81 -2.80 15.03
C TYR A 10 6.90 -3.76 15.49
N ILE A 11 6.76 -4.30 16.68
CA ILE A 11 7.71 -5.27 17.23
C ILE A 11 7.64 -6.58 16.45
N LYS A 12 6.44 -7.08 16.21
CA LYS A 12 6.23 -8.34 15.50
C LYS A 12 6.88 -8.34 14.11
N TYR A 13 6.76 -7.23 13.40
CA TYR A 13 7.26 -7.12 12.02
C TYR A 13 8.62 -6.43 11.93
N GLU A 14 9.23 -6.18 13.07
CA GLU A 14 10.56 -5.57 13.14
C GLU A 14 10.64 -4.24 12.38
N LEU A 15 9.58 -3.43 12.50
CA LEU A 15 9.51 -2.14 11.84
C LEU A 15 10.34 -1.11 12.61
N THR A 16 11.13 -0.34 11.88
CA THR A 16 12.00 0.69 12.44
C THR A 16 11.44 2.08 12.16
N GLN A 17 12.11 3.10 12.65
CA GLN A 17 11.75 4.50 12.36
C GLN A 17 11.86 4.82 10.88
N ASP A 18 12.66 4.07 10.13
CA ASP A 18 12.79 4.25 8.69
C ASP A 18 11.63 3.62 7.92
N ASP A 19 10.87 2.74 8.55
CA ASP A 19 9.77 2.03 7.92
C ASP A 19 8.40 2.67 8.15
N VAL A 20 8.30 3.52 9.18
CA VAL A 20 7.02 4.10 9.61
C VAL A 20 7.20 5.60 9.82
N PHE A 21 6.29 6.40 9.29
CA PHE A 21 6.30 7.84 9.54
C PHE A 21 4.87 8.37 9.61
N LYS A 22 4.73 9.59 10.12
CA LYS A 22 3.43 10.27 10.16
C LYS A 22 3.38 11.33 9.07
N HIS A 23 2.23 11.38 8.40
CA HIS A 23 1.92 12.44 7.46
C HIS A 23 0.59 13.02 7.93
N GLN A 24 0.62 14.20 8.55
CA GLN A 24 -0.54 14.81 9.21
C GLN A 24 -1.05 13.88 10.31
N HIS A 25 -2.28 13.36 10.17
CA HIS A 25 -2.88 12.46 11.15
C HIS A 25 -2.71 10.98 10.80
N TYR A 26 -2.09 10.71 9.66
CA TYR A 26 -2.00 9.37 9.12
C TYR A 26 -0.67 8.73 9.43
N ILE A 27 -0.73 7.44 9.72
CA ILE A 27 0.47 6.63 9.88
C ILE A 27 0.73 5.94 8.55
N ILE A 28 1.95 6.07 8.06
CA ILE A 28 2.35 5.56 6.74
C ILE A 28 3.47 4.55 6.93
N ILE A 29 3.33 3.39 6.27
CA ILE A 29 4.38 2.38 6.22
C ILE A 29 5.02 2.44 4.85
N THR A 30 6.35 2.51 4.82
CA THR A 30 7.12 2.58 3.58
C THR A 30 7.09 1.25 2.84
N ARG A 31 7.53 1.26 1.59
CA ARG A 31 7.68 0.05 0.78
C ARG A 31 8.52 -0.99 1.50
N SER A 32 9.62 -0.55 2.11
CA SER A 32 10.50 -1.42 2.89
C SER A 32 9.73 -2.10 4.03
N GLY A 33 8.91 -1.34 4.75
CA GLY A 33 8.08 -1.89 5.82
C GLY A 33 7.05 -2.89 5.32
N ILE A 34 6.41 -2.59 4.20
CA ILE A 34 5.43 -3.50 3.58
C ILE A 34 6.09 -4.84 3.23
N GLU A 35 7.28 -4.80 2.67
CA GLU A 35 8.02 -6.01 2.31
C GLU A 35 8.41 -6.84 3.52
N LYS A 36 8.80 -6.19 4.62
CA LYS A 36 9.09 -6.89 5.89
C LYS A 36 7.87 -7.63 6.41
N ILE A 37 6.73 -6.95 6.41
CA ILE A 37 5.47 -7.53 6.88
C ILE A 37 5.11 -8.75 6.05
N ALA A 38 5.15 -8.60 4.73
CA ALA A 38 4.80 -9.67 3.81
C ALA A 38 5.72 -10.89 4.00
N ALA A 39 7.01 -10.65 4.22
CA ALA A 39 7.98 -11.72 4.40
C ALA A 39 7.75 -12.47 5.71
N ILE A 40 7.53 -11.76 6.81
CA ILE A 40 7.34 -12.39 8.12
C ILE A 40 6.04 -13.18 8.18
N GLU A 41 4.96 -12.67 7.56
CA GLU A 41 3.67 -13.37 7.52
C GLU A 41 3.58 -14.40 6.40
N ASN A 42 4.62 -14.52 5.57
CA ASN A 42 4.61 -15.44 4.42
C ASN A 42 3.40 -15.20 3.52
N ILE A 43 3.15 -13.94 3.20
CA ILE A 43 2.02 -13.59 2.32
C ILE A 43 2.42 -13.87 0.88
N GLY A 44 1.71 -14.79 0.25
CA GLY A 44 1.85 -15.02 -1.18
C GLY A 44 0.99 -14.01 -1.93
N ILE A 45 1.56 -13.37 -2.94
CA ILE A 45 0.83 -12.36 -3.69
C ILE A 45 0.86 -12.69 -5.17
N HIS A 46 -0.32 -12.71 -5.77
CA HIS A 46 -0.49 -12.91 -7.20
C HIS A 46 -1.16 -11.67 -7.78
N PHE A 47 -0.72 -11.23 -8.94
CA PHE A 47 -1.26 -10.04 -9.58
C PHE A 47 -1.98 -10.40 -10.88
N GLU A 48 -3.09 -9.71 -11.12
CA GLU A 48 -3.80 -9.80 -12.39
C GLU A 48 -3.96 -8.41 -12.96
N ILE A 49 -3.60 -8.22 -14.21
CA ILE A 49 -3.75 -6.94 -14.89
C ILE A 49 -5.22 -6.81 -15.30
N VAL A 50 -5.91 -5.81 -14.75
CA VAL A 50 -7.30 -5.52 -15.09
C VAL A 50 -7.35 -4.66 -16.34
N LYS A 51 -6.47 -3.65 -16.40
CA LYS A 51 -6.37 -2.77 -17.55
C LYS A 51 -4.96 -2.20 -17.62
N CYS A 52 -4.42 -2.07 -18.81
CA CYS A 52 -3.11 -1.48 -19.00
C CYS A 52 -3.09 -0.69 -20.32
N GLU A 53 -2.99 0.63 -20.19
CA GLU A 53 -2.90 1.56 -21.32
C GLU A 53 -1.64 2.40 -21.15
N THR A 54 -1.34 3.23 -22.11
CA THR A 54 -0.14 4.06 -22.08
C THR A 54 -0.08 4.94 -20.82
N ASN A 55 -1.22 5.50 -20.41
CA ASN A 55 -1.29 6.46 -19.33
C ASN A 55 -2.14 6.00 -18.16
N PHE A 56 -2.59 4.74 -18.17
CA PHE A 56 -3.45 4.22 -17.11
C PHE A 56 -3.25 2.72 -16.93
N ALA A 57 -3.23 2.28 -15.68
CA ALA A 57 -3.22 0.85 -15.38
C ALA A 57 -4.04 0.58 -14.13
N ALA A 58 -4.67 -0.58 -14.11
CA ALA A 58 -5.36 -1.09 -12.94
C ALA A 58 -4.95 -2.55 -12.74
N VAL A 59 -4.59 -2.88 -11.51
CA VAL A 59 -4.07 -4.19 -11.16
C VAL A 59 -4.83 -4.72 -9.96
N LYS A 60 -5.17 -6.00 -9.99
CA LYS A 60 -5.74 -6.70 -8.86
C LYS A 60 -4.63 -7.51 -8.19
N ALA A 61 -4.48 -7.35 -6.87
CA ALA A 61 -3.58 -8.17 -6.08
C ALA A 61 -4.40 -9.17 -5.28
N ILE A 62 -3.99 -10.42 -5.32
CA ILE A 62 -4.60 -11.49 -4.54
C ILE A 62 -3.55 -11.92 -3.52
N GLY A 63 -3.82 -11.71 -2.25
CA GLY A 63 -2.90 -12.04 -1.17
C GLY A 63 -3.44 -13.16 -0.31
N ASP A 64 -2.55 -14.08 0.09
CA ASP A 64 -2.90 -15.26 0.85
C ASP A 64 -1.86 -15.47 1.95
N ASN A 65 -2.33 -15.61 3.19
CA ASN A 65 -1.44 -15.86 4.34
C ASN A 65 -1.48 -17.31 4.82
N GLY A 66 -2.09 -18.20 4.04
CA GLY A 66 -2.25 -19.61 4.39
C GLY A 66 -3.59 -19.93 5.04
N GLU A 67 -4.29 -18.95 5.60
CA GLU A 67 -5.58 -19.12 6.24
C GLU A 67 -6.70 -18.42 5.47
N ILE A 68 -6.44 -17.19 5.04
CA ILE A 68 -7.41 -16.42 4.28
C ILE A 68 -6.76 -15.83 3.04
N SER A 69 -7.59 -15.56 2.06
CA SER A 69 -7.17 -14.93 0.82
C SER A 69 -8.07 -13.72 0.58
N ILE A 70 -7.47 -12.61 0.23
CA ILE A 70 -8.22 -11.39 -0.08
C ILE A 70 -7.71 -10.77 -1.38
N GLU A 71 -8.54 -9.94 -1.98
CA GLU A 71 -8.22 -9.23 -3.19
C GLU A 71 -8.26 -7.73 -2.94
N THR A 72 -7.33 -7.01 -3.53
CA THR A 72 -7.34 -5.55 -3.52
C THR A 72 -7.00 -5.04 -4.91
N PHE A 73 -7.27 -3.76 -5.13
CA PHE A 73 -6.98 -3.13 -6.42
C PHE A 73 -6.09 -1.93 -6.22
N GLY A 74 -5.24 -1.69 -7.21
CA GLY A 74 -4.47 -0.48 -7.30
C GLY A 74 -4.61 0.06 -8.72
N SER A 75 -4.59 1.37 -8.86
CA SER A 75 -4.64 1.99 -10.18
C SER A 75 -3.69 3.19 -10.21
N ALA A 76 -3.22 3.50 -11.42
CA ALA A 76 -2.37 4.64 -11.64
C ALA A 76 -2.77 5.30 -12.94
N LEU A 77 -3.09 6.58 -12.86
CA LEU A 77 -3.41 7.41 -14.02
C LEU A 77 -2.33 8.49 -14.10
N LYS A 78 -1.64 8.53 -15.24
CA LYS A 78 -0.61 9.55 -15.44
C LYS A 78 -1.24 10.90 -15.70
N GLY A 79 -0.81 11.90 -14.95
CA GLY A 79 -1.21 13.28 -15.13
C GLY A 79 0.00 14.18 -15.03
N GLU A 80 -0.14 15.43 -15.47
CA GLU A 80 0.92 16.42 -15.35
C GLU A 80 1.02 16.95 -13.93
N SER A 81 -0.06 16.80 -13.17
CA SER A 81 -0.13 17.22 -11.78
C SER A 81 -1.06 16.27 -11.03
N TYR A 82 -1.08 16.38 -9.70
CA TYR A 82 -1.96 15.58 -8.87
C TYR A 82 -3.46 15.84 -9.10
N LYS A 83 -3.79 16.89 -9.85
CA LYS A 83 -5.18 17.19 -10.20
C LYS A 83 -5.67 16.34 -11.36
N ASP A 84 -4.75 15.95 -12.24
CA ASP A 84 -5.07 15.22 -13.46
C ASP A 84 -4.90 13.72 -13.35
N GLY A 85 -4.13 13.28 -12.36
CA GLY A 85 -3.87 11.86 -12.15
C GLY A 85 -3.18 11.64 -10.82
N ASN A 86 -2.90 10.39 -10.49
CA ASN A 86 -2.25 10.05 -9.23
C ASN A 86 -0.78 9.65 -9.38
N THR A 87 -0.23 9.76 -10.55
CA THR A 87 1.20 9.57 -10.78
C THR A 87 1.66 10.49 -11.91
N ASN A 88 2.92 10.91 -11.85
CA ASN A 88 3.52 11.73 -12.92
C ASN A 88 4.52 10.93 -13.76
N THR A 89 4.57 9.63 -13.56
CA THR A 89 5.47 8.74 -14.30
C THR A 89 4.68 7.91 -15.33
N TRP A 90 5.36 7.48 -16.38
CA TRP A 90 4.78 6.58 -17.37
C TRP A 90 4.75 5.12 -16.91
N TYR A 91 5.33 4.82 -15.73
CA TYR A 91 5.35 3.46 -15.18
C TYR A 91 4.05 3.16 -14.43
N CYS A 92 2.91 3.36 -15.12
CA CYS A 92 1.60 3.21 -14.49
C CYS A 92 1.34 1.78 -13.98
N LEU A 93 1.77 0.78 -14.74
CA LEU A 93 1.56 -0.61 -14.33
C LEU A 93 2.28 -0.91 -13.02
N GLU A 94 3.53 -0.51 -12.91
CA GLU A 94 4.34 -0.74 -11.72
C GLU A 94 3.79 0.02 -10.52
N MET A 95 3.31 1.24 -10.73
CA MET A 95 2.72 2.04 -9.66
C MET A 95 1.40 1.44 -9.19
N ALA A 96 0.58 0.95 -10.12
CA ALA A 96 -0.67 0.28 -9.77
C ALA A 96 -0.41 -1.00 -8.97
N GLU A 97 0.60 -1.76 -9.36
CA GLU A 97 1.02 -2.99 -8.67
C GLU A 97 1.45 -2.69 -7.23
N LYS A 98 2.27 -1.65 -7.04
CA LYS A 98 2.72 -1.24 -5.70
C LYS A 98 1.54 -0.88 -4.80
N GLY A 99 0.60 -0.12 -5.31
CA GLY A 99 -0.58 0.27 -4.55
C GLY A 99 -1.43 -0.93 -4.16
N ALA A 100 -1.65 -1.85 -5.09
CA ALA A 100 -2.43 -3.06 -4.84
C ALA A 100 -1.74 -3.95 -3.79
N MET A 101 -0.42 -4.10 -3.88
CA MET A 101 0.37 -4.87 -2.93
C MET A 101 0.29 -4.29 -1.52
N SER A 102 0.48 -2.97 -1.40
CA SER A 102 0.42 -2.32 -0.09
C SER A 102 -0.93 -2.54 0.58
N ARG A 103 -2.01 -2.41 -0.18
CA ARG A 103 -3.35 -2.61 0.36
C ARG A 103 -3.60 -4.04 0.81
N VAL A 104 -3.19 -5.03 0.01
CA VAL A 104 -3.44 -6.43 0.37
C VAL A 104 -2.67 -6.81 1.62
N VAL A 105 -1.41 -6.37 1.75
CA VAL A 105 -0.59 -6.66 2.91
C VAL A 105 -1.17 -6.01 4.17
N LEU A 106 -1.52 -4.73 4.09
CA LEU A 106 -2.05 -4.00 5.24
C LEU A 106 -3.43 -4.50 5.66
N LYS A 107 -4.26 -4.94 4.71
CA LYS A 107 -5.57 -5.51 5.04
C LYS A 107 -5.43 -6.88 5.71
N LEU A 108 -4.58 -7.74 5.17
CA LEU A 108 -4.38 -9.08 5.74
C LEU A 108 -3.84 -9.05 7.16
N THR A 109 -3.06 -8.03 7.48
CA THR A 109 -2.37 -7.96 8.78
C THR A 109 -3.06 -7.04 9.78
N GLY A 110 -4.21 -6.47 9.41
CA GLY A 110 -5.00 -5.64 10.33
C GLY A 110 -4.52 -4.22 10.50
N PHE A 111 -3.49 -3.78 9.80
CA PHE A 111 -3.02 -2.41 9.87
C PHE A 111 -4.03 -1.42 9.30
N TYR A 112 -4.69 -1.81 8.22
CA TYR A 112 -5.64 -0.92 7.55
C TYR A 112 -6.78 -0.49 8.49
N GLU A 113 -7.24 -1.43 9.33
CA GLU A 113 -8.29 -1.15 10.30
C GLU A 113 -7.85 -0.18 11.39
N LEU A 114 -6.53 -0.07 11.61
CA LEU A 114 -5.96 0.84 12.58
C LEU A 114 -5.61 2.21 11.99
N GLY A 115 -6.01 2.45 10.75
CA GLY A 115 -5.78 3.72 10.08
C GLY A 115 -4.36 3.89 9.54
N VAL A 116 -3.71 2.79 9.21
CA VAL A 116 -2.36 2.78 8.66
C VAL A 116 -2.42 2.55 7.16
N PHE A 117 -1.66 3.32 6.41
CA PHE A 117 -1.67 3.27 4.94
C PHE A 117 -0.26 3.09 4.39
N GLY A 118 -0.16 2.65 3.14
CA GLY A 118 1.12 2.56 2.45
C GLY A 118 1.55 3.91 1.89
N GLU A 119 2.86 4.06 1.63
CA GLU A 119 3.36 5.34 1.11
C GLU A 119 2.82 5.67 -0.29
N ASP A 120 2.38 4.68 -1.04
CA ASP A 120 1.75 4.92 -2.33
C ASP A 120 0.44 5.72 -2.19
N GLU A 121 -0.26 5.52 -1.08
CA GLU A 121 -1.49 6.24 -0.78
C GLU A 121 -1.22 7.63 -0.20
N ALA A 122 -0.02 7.87 0.30
CA ALA A 122 0.36 9.18 0.84
C ALA A 122 0.31 10.27 -0.22
N GLU A 123 0.54 9.91 -1.48
CA GLU A 123 0.45 10.87 -2.58
C GLU A 123 -0.99 11.38 -2.75
N ASP A 124 -1.98 10.53 -2.52
CA ASP A 124 -3.38 10.93 -2.57
C ASP A 124 -3.72 11.91 -1.45
N PHE A 125 -3.13 11.74 -0.28
CA PHE A 125 -3.32 12.66 0.83
C PHE A 125 -2.71 14.02 0.54
N LYS A 126 -1.55 14.06 -0.09
CA LYS A 126 -0.91 15.31 -0.52
C LYS A 126 -1.79 16.04 -1.53
N LYS A 127 -2.38 15.30 -2.46
CA LYS A 127 -3.29 15.84 -3.46
C LYS A 127 -4.49 16.53 -2.81
N ASN A 128 -5.05 15.91 -1.79
CA ASN A 128 -6.24 16.43 -1.10
C ASN A 128 -5.95 17.66 -0.25
N ASN A 129 -4.69 17.93 0.06
CA ASN A 129 -4.27 19.04 0.91
C ASN A 129 -3.70 20.23 0.13
N ASN A 130 -3.66 20.13 -1.15
CA ASN A 130 -3.26 21.22 -2.00
C ASN A 130 -4.50 21.84 -2.65
#